data_e17d65c6d8f8a76d0f97daa9d19fcb41
#
_entry.id   e17d65c6d8f8a76d0f97daa9d19fcb41
#
_cell.length_a   1.000
_cell.length_b   1.000
_cell.length_c   1.000
_cell.angle_alpha   90.00
_cell.angle_beta   90.00
_cell.angle_gamma   90.00
#
_symmetry.space_group_name_H-M   'P 1'
#
loop_
_entity.id
_entity.type
_entity.pdbx_description
1 polymer ?
#
loop_
_entity_poly.entity_id
_entity_poly.type
_entity_poly.pdbx_seq_one_letter_code
_entity_poly.pdbx_strand_id
1 'polypeptide(L)'
;MSIKPIPNARTTAYRTFCLGALHKRAELEHAAIRLKQSDTPENVRRFVLARHWTENQRLLRWIYDEKLEPHFTRSERSLLAQSYPAWPEMLLEEMPWRRERLGILLWALRVIETVPGFDTPFKIDALMAPLDIFTPTIDFVWCATLRTGGEVRSMRDLADLWHWRTQLAELVKMGIRPQGNVSFTEIIRETAEQAYQDRYLPSPIAGDFPAFGRAYAELSSDQQQTITRIAQERGAALDWLCAGVGEGRPVDYSR
;
A
#
# COMPACT_ATOMS: atom_id res chain seq x y z
N MET A 1 -23.36 5.42 -17.44
CA MET A 1 -22.27 4.65 -16.79
C MET A 1 -20.96 5.14 -17.37
N SER A 2 -20.12 5.82 -16.60
CA SER A 2 -18.81 6.26 -17.09
C SER A 2 -17.85 5.05 -17.01
N ILE A 3 -17.38 4.59 -18.15
CA ILE A 3 -16.33 3.55 -18.23
C ILE A 3 -15.07 4.18 -17.65
N LYS A 4 -14.62 3.73 -16.48
CA LYS A 4 -13.33 4.17 -15.93
C LYS A 4 -12.23 3.68 -16.87
N PRO A 5 -11.32 4.56 -17.32
CA PRO A 5 -10.25 4.15 -18.22
C PRO A 5 -9.35 3.13 -17.53
N ILE A 6 -8.90 2.14 -18.27
CA ILE A 6 -7.88 1.17 -17.88
C ILE A 6 -6.64 1.94 -17.41
N PRO A 7 -6.07 1.63 -16.26
CA PRO A 7 -4.83 2.24 -15.82
C PRO A 7 -3.74 1.97 -16.86
N ASN A 8 -3.28 3.02 -17.50
CA ASN A 8 -2.09 2.98 -18.37
C ASN A 8 -0.88 3.50 -17.59
N ALA A 9 0.30 3.43 -18.20
CA ALA A 9 1.55 3.85 -17.55
C ALA A 9 1.47 5.29 -17.01
N ARG A 10 0.90 6.23 -17.76
CA ARG A 10 0.77 7.62 -17.34
C ARG A 10 -0.20 7.79 -16.16
N THR A 11 -1.36 7.14 -16.23
CA THR A 11 -2.34 7.16 -15.12
C THR A 11 -1.74 6.55 -13.87
N THR A 12 -0.98 5.45 -14.02
CA THR A 12 -0.27 4.81 -12.91
C THR A 12 0.81 5.73 -12.33
N ALA A 13 1.58 6.43 -13.18
CA ALA A 13 2.58 7.38 -12.75
C ALA A 13 1.96 8.56 -11.96
N TYR A 14 0.89 9.16 -12.46
CA TYR A 14 0.18 10.20 -11.71
C TYR A 14 -0.36 9.68 -10.37
N ARG A 15 -0.91 8.47 -10.35
CA ARG A 15 -1.40 7.85 -9.11
C ARG A 15 -0.29 7.62 -8.09
N THR A 16 0.90 7.29 -8.57
CA THR A 16 2.10 7.14 -7.73
C THR A 16 2.46 8.46 -7.05
N PHE A 17 2.46 9.57 -7.77
CA PHE A 17 2.68 10.90 -7.19
C PHE A 17 1.59 11.30 -6.19
N CYS A 18 0.34 10.94 -6.45
CA CYS A 18 -0.74 11.17 -5.49
C CYS A 18 -0.49 10.47 -4.14
N LEU A 19 -0.06 9.21 -4.17
CA LEU A 19 0.28 8.47 -2.94
C LEU A 19 1.52 9.06 -2.26
N GLY A 20 2.53 9.45 -3.02
CA GLY A 20 3.71 10.16 -2.51
C GLY A 20 3.35 11.48 -1.81
N ALA A 21 2.47 12.29 -2.42
CA ALA A 21 1.98 13.53 -1.83
C ALA A 21 1.21 13.31 -0.52
N LEU A 22 0.35 12.28 -0.46
CA LEU A 22 -0.35 11.91 0.77
C LEU A 22 0.61 11.46 1.85
N HIS A 23 1.64 10.70 1.49
CA HIS A 23 2.67 10.28 2.42
C HIS A 23 3.44 11.48 2.98
N LYS A 24 3.83 12.43 2.10
CA LYS A 24 4.50 13.66 2.51
C LYS A 24 3.62 14.50 3.45
N ARG A 25 2.32 14.61 3.19
CA ARG A 25 1.38 15.27 4.10
C ARG A 25 1.31 14.55 5.45
N ALA A 26 1.23 13.22 5.47
CA ALA A 26 1.20 12.44 6.70
C ALA A 26 2.48 12.61 7.55
N GLU A 27 3.66 12.72 6.92
CA GLU A 27 4.91 13.04 7.62
C GLU A 27 4.82 14.36 8.39
N LEU A 28 4.27 15.40 7.75
CA LEU A 28 4.08 16.71 8.38
C LEU A 28 3.10 16.64 9.56
N GLU A 29 1.98 15.93 9.40
CA GLU A 29 0.99 15.71 10.47
C GLU A 29 1.60 14.95 11.66
N HIS A 30 2.32 13.85 11.41
CA HIS A 30 3.05 13.12 12.45
C HIS A 30 4.08 13.98 13.17
N ALA A 31 4.81 14.81 12.42
CA ALA A 31 5.78 15.73 13.00
C ALA A 31 5.10 16.77 13.91
N ALA A 32 3.92 17.27 13.55
CA ALA A 32 3.15 18.18 14.38
C ALA A 32 2.66 17.52 15.69
N ILE A 33 2.21 16.25 15.64
CA ILE A 33 1.81 15.51 16.85
C ILE A 33 3.01 15.28 17.77
N ARG A 34 4.13 14.77 17.24
CA ARG A 34 5.34 14.55 18.03
C ARG A 34 5.83 15.85 18.69
N LEU A 35 5.74 16.96 17.97
CA LEU A 35 6.14 18.27 18.50
C LEU A 35 5.24 18.74 19.64
N LYS A 36 3.93 18.45 19.57
CA LYS A 36 2.98 18.75 20.66
C LYS A 36 3.23 17.92 21.92
N GLN A 37 3.69 16.68 21.74
CA GLN A 37 3.96 15.71 22.82
C GLN A 37 5.36 15.87 23.43
N SER A 38 6.25 16.66 22.81
CA SER A 38 7.62 16.87 23.27
C SER A 38 7.73 18.05 24.24
N ASP A 39 8.78 18.05 25.07
CA ASP A 39 9.15 19.15 25.97
C ASP A 39 9.78 20.36 25.23
N THR A 40 9.57 20.48 23.94
CA THR A 40 10.12 21.55 23.10
C THR A 40 9.59 22.90 23.57
N PRO A 41 10.47 23.92 23.80
CA PRO A 41 10.06 25.28 24.16
C PRO A 41 9.06 25.87 23.17
N GLU A 42 8.08 26.63 23.70
CA GLU A 42 6.95 27.13 22.92
C GLU A 42 7.37 28.00 21.70
N ASN A 43 8.39 28.80 21.84
CA ASN A 43 8.94 29.61 20.74
C ASN A 43 9.52 28.76 19.61
N VAL A 44 10.22 27.65 19.96
CA VAL A 44 10.76 26.70 18.99
C VAL A 44 9.61 25.93 18.34
N ARG A 45 8.65 25.48 19.14
CA ARG A 45 7.44 24.79 18.66
C ARG A 45 6.69 25.60 17.61
N ARG A 46 6.42 26.88 17.90
CA ARG A 46 5.75 27.78 16.93
C ARG A 46 6.56 27.93 15.63
N PHE A 47 7.87 28.11 15.76
CA PHE A 47 8.74 28.23 14.58
C PHE A 47 8.69 26.97 13.70
N VAL A 48 8.80 25.78 14.30
CA VAL A 48 8.76 24.51 13.57
C VAL A 48 7.39 24.28 12.93
N LEU A 49 6.29 24.56 13.64
CA LEU A 49 4.93 24.44 13.08
C LEU A 49 4.71 25.42 11.92
N ALA A 50 5.21 26.65 12.00
CA ALA A 50 5.14 27.60 10.89
C ALA A 50 5.92 27.14 9.66
N ARG A 51 7.09 26.53 9.86
CA ARG A 51 7.86 25.90 8.77
C ARG A 51 7.11 24.74 8.13
N HIS A 52 6.52 23.83 8.92
CA HIS A 52 5.73 22.72 8.41
C HIS A 52 4.47 23.21 7.68
N TRP A 53 3.84 24.28 8.19
CA TRP A 53 2.72 24.89 7.49
C TRP A 53 3.14 25.40 6.10
N THR A 54 4.28 26.09 6.01
CA THR A 54 4.84 26.57 4.74
C THR A 54 5.13 25.40 3.79
N GLU A 55 5.70 24.31 4.30
CA GLU A 55 5.97 23.11 3.50
C GLU A 55 4.68 22.45 3.02
N ASN A 56 3.63 22.41 3.85
CA ASN A 56 2.31 21.95 3.44
C ASN A 56 1.70 22.84 2.33
N GLN A 57 1.83 24.18 2.43
CA GLN A 57 1.36 25.09 1.36
C GLN A 57 2.13 24.85 0.06
N ARG A 58 3.45 24.60 0.16
CA ARG A 58 4.26 24.22 -1.00
C ARG A 58 3.79 22.90 -1.63
N LEU A 59 3.43 21.91 -0.81
CA LEU A 59 2.89 20.63 -1.28
C LEU A 59 1.57 20.82 -2.05
N LEU A 60 0.63 21.57 -1.48
CA LEU A 60 -0.66 21.86 -2.13
C LEU A 60 -0.48 22.64 -3.43
N ARG A 61 0.44 23.61 -3.45
CA ARG A 61 0.80 24.35 -4.65
C ARG A 61 1.38 23.45 -5.72
N TRP A 62 2.33 22.58 -5.37
CA TRP A 62 2.93 21.62 -6.30
C TRP A 62 1.87 20.66 -6.86
N ILE A 63 0.95 20.13 -6.04
CA ILE A 63 -0.18 19.29 -6.49
C ILE A 63 -1.01 20.01 -7.56
N TYR A 64 -1.28 21.31 -7.37
CA TYR A 64 -2.04 22.12 -8.31
C TYR A 64 -1.25 22.37 -9.59
N ASP A 65 0.00 22.81 -9.50
CA ASP A 65 0.87 23.16 -10.63
C ASP A 65 1.12 21.92 -11.52
N GLU A 66 1.29 20.73 -10.92
CA GLU A 66 1.48 19.44 -11.61
C GLU A 66 0.15 18.79 -12.06
N LYS A 67 -0.98 19.43 -11.82
CA LYS A 67 -2.33 18.95 -12.21
C LYS A 67 -2.66 17.55 -11.67
N LEU A 68 -2.24 17.26 -10.45
CA LEU A 68 -2.44 15.94 -9.82
C LEU A 68 -3.87 15.76 -9.25
N GLU A 69 -4.64 16.83 -9.04
CA GLU A 69 -5.96 16.77 -8.41
C GLU A 69 -6.93 15.75 -9.01
N PRO A 70 -7.04 15.59 -10.38
CA PRO A 70 -7.95 14.61 -10.96
C PRO A 70 -7.60 13.16 -10.66
N HIS A 71 -6.35 12.90 -10.26
CA HIS A 71 -5.81 11.56 -10.00
C HIS A 71 -5.94 11.12 -8.54
N PHE A 72 -6.34 12.02 -7.63
CA PHE A 72 -6.74 11.66 -6.26
C PHE A 72 -8.16 11.10 -6.23
N THR A 73 -8.42 10.18 -5.31
CA THR A 73 -9.79 9.77 -4.99
C THR A 73 -10.55 10.91 -4.31
N ARG A 74 -11.88 10.79 -4.24
CA ARG A 74 -12.70 11.79 -3.55
C ARG A 74 -12.32 11.94 -2.07
N SER A 75 -12.08 10.82 -1.38
CA SER A 75 -11.67 10.83 0.03
C SER A 75 -10.31 11.48 0.23
N GLU A 76 -9.34 11.19 -0.64
CA GLU A 76 -8.01 11.78 -0.57
C GLU A 76 -8.02 13.29 -0.81
N ARG A 77 -8.82 13.78 -1.76
CA ARG A 77 -9.03 15.23 -1.95
C ARG A 77 -9.62 15.87 -0.71
N SER A 78 -10.62 15.23 -0.09
CA SER A 78 -11.20 15.72 1.17
C SER A 78 -10.18 15.78 2.30
N LEU A 79 -9.25 14.83 2.38
CA LEU A 79 -8.15 14.85 3.36
C LEU A 79 -7.17 15.99 3.11
N LEU A 80 -6.76 16.19 1.86
CA LEU A 80 -5.83 17.26 1.49
C LEU A 80 -6.43 18.65 1.67
N ALA A 81 -7.76 18.79 1.55
CA ALA A 81 -8.48 20.04 1.77
C ALA A 81 -8.61 20.43 3.26
N GLN A 82 -8.34 19.52 4.18
CA GLN A 82 -8.33 19.84 5.61
C GLN A 82 -7.20 20.80 5.97
N SER A 83 -7.45 21.67 6.94
CA SER A 83 -6.42 22.57 7.49
C SER A 83 -5.25 21.75 8.05
N TYR A 84 -4.07 22.34 8.09
CA TYR A 84 -2.88 21.73 8.71
C TYR A 84 -2.61 22.38 10.09
N PRO A 85 -2.32 21.59 11.13
CA PRO A 85 -2.48 20.12 11.24
C PRO A 85 -3.91 19.75 11.68
N ALA A 86 -4.53 18.76 11.05
CA ALA A 86 -5.89 18.36 11.39
C ALA A 86 -6.21 16.87 11.19
N TRP A 87 -5.28 16.07 10.70
CA TRP A 87 -5.59 14.66 10.47
C TRP A 87 -5.73 13.90 11.80
N PRO A 88 -6.79 13.07 11.95
CA PRO A 88 -6.98 12.28 13.15
C PRO A 88 -5.88 11.22 13.32
N GLU A 89 -5.54 10.92 14.57
CA GLU A 89 -4.45 9.98 14.91
C GLU A 89 -4.67 8.60 14.29
N MET A 90 -5.89 8.08 14.34
CA MET A 90 -6.24 6.79 13.72
C MET A 90 -5.94 6.75 12.22
N LEU A 91 -6.18 7.85 11.49
CA LEU A 91 -5.80 7.93 10.08
C LEU A 91 -4.28 7.89 9.89
N LEU A 92 -3.56 8.57 10.78
CA LEU A 92 -2.11 8.62 10.73
C LEU A 92 -1.46 7.27 11.04
N GLU A 93 -2.07 6.43 11.87
CA GLU A 93 -1.64 5.05 12.10
C GLU A 93 -1.84 4.15 10.86
N GLU A 94 -2.83 4.46 10.03
CA GLU A 94 -3.11 3.73 8.78
C GLU A 94 -2.22 4.18 7.61
N MET A 95 -1.83 5.45 7.57
CA MET A 95 -1.08 6.03 6.44
C MET A 95 0.25 5.33 6.12
N PRO A 96 1.07 4.88 7.11
CA PRO A 96 2.31 4.17 6.82
C PRO A 96 2.10 2.89 5.99
N TRP A 97 0.96 2.23 6.09
CA TRP A 97 0.66 1.02 5.33
C TRP A 97 0.44 1.30 3.85
N ARG A 98 0.02 2.51 3.47
CA ARG A 98 -0.15 2.90 2.07
C ARG A 98 1.15 2.88 1.26
N ARG A 99 2.31 2.80 1.91
CA ARG A 99 3.59 2.54 1.24
C ARG A 99 3.58 1.25 0.44
N GLU A 100 2.80 0.25 0.87
CA GLU A 100 2.69 -1.03 0.17
C GLU A 100 2.01 -0.84 -1.19
N ARG A 101 0.98 0.00 -1.27
CA ARG A 101 0.36 0.41 -2.56
C ARG A 101 1.34 1.17 -3.42
N LEU A 102 2.05 2.13 -2.83
CA LEU A 102 3.04 2.93 -3.54
C LEU A 102 4.15 2.04 -4.12
N GLY A 103 4.66 1.08 -3.34
CA GLY A 103 5.66 0.12 -3.76
C GLY A 103 5.20 -0.73 -4.94
N ILE A 104 3.97 -1.23 -4.91
CA ILE A 104 3.39 -2.01 -6.02
C ILE A 104 3.25 -1.15 -7.29
N LEU A 105 2.83 0.11 -7.19
CA LEU A 105 2.74 0.98 -8.36
C LEU A 105 4.12 1.28 -8.97
N LEU A 106 5.13 1.56 -8.12
CA LEU A 106 6.51 1.77 -8.58
C LEU A 106 7.11 0.49 -9.20
N TRP A 107 6.81 -0.68 -8.64
CA TRP A 107 7.18 -1.96 -9.24
C TRP A 107 6.48 -2.16 -10.59
N ALA A 108 5.20 -1.90 -10.69
CA ALA A 108 4.45 -2.01 -11.94
C ALA A 108 4.98 -1.05 -13.01
N LEU A 109 5.50 0.12 -12.62
CA LEU A 109 6.15 1.10 -13.50
C LEU A 109 7.63 0.77 -13.81
N ARG A 110 8.16 -0.37 -13.37
CA ARG A 110 9.57 -0.76 -13.52
C ARG A 110 10.59 0.20 -12.88
N VAL A 111 10.14 1.04 -11.95
CA VAL A 111 11.00 1.95 -11.18
C VAL A 111 11.76 1.19 -10.11
N ILE A 112 11.12 0.18 -9.51
CA ILE A 112 11.77 -0.79 -8.62
C ILE A 112 11.69 -2.20 -9.21
N GLU A 113 12.76 -2.96 -9.05
CA GLU A 113 12.86 -4.28 -9.67
C GLU A 113 12.12 -5.37 -8.89
N THR A 114 12.21 -5.35 -7.57
CA THR A 114 11.74 -6.44 -6.72
C THR A 114 10.71 -5.98 -5.71
N VAL A 115 9.70 -6.82 -5.48
CA VAL A 115 8.75 -6.67 -4.38
C VAL A 115 9.27 -7.50 -3.20
N PRO A 116 9.41 -6.92 -2.00
CA PRO A 116 9.79 -7.68 -0.81
C PRO A 116 8.77 -8.78 -0.49
N GLY A 117 9.17 -9.78 0.28
CA GLY A 117 8.25 -10.80 0.81
C GLY A 117 7.06 -10.19 1.56
N PHE A 118 6.01 -10.96 1.78
CA PHE A 118 4.81 -10.48 2.49
C PHE A 118 5.03 -10.34 4.01
N ASP A 119 6.17 -10.76 4.50
CA ASP A 119 6.66 -10.53 5.87
C ASP A 119 7.56 -9.28 6.01
N THR A 120 7.86 -8.63 4.90
CA THR A 120 8.80 -7.50 4.85
C THR A 120 8.16 -6.30 4.17
N PRO A 121 7.82 -5.24 4.92
CA PRO A 121 7.28 -4.01 4.34
C PRO A 121 8.29 -3.30 3.43
N PHE A 122 7.79 -2.57 2.44
CA PHE A 122 8.63 -1.65 1.66
C PHE A 122 9.29 -0.60 2.55
N LYS A 123 10.53 -0.23 2.21
CA LYS A 123 11.24 0.90 2.87
C LYS A 123 10.78 2.20 2.21
N ILE A 124 10.15 3.07 2.99
CA ILE A 124 9.54 4.29 2.46
C ILE A 124 10.54 5.22 1.77
N ASP A 125 11.74 5.38 2.31
CA ASP A 125 12.76 6.24 1.72
C ASP A 125 13.15 5.78 0.30
N ALA A 126 13.22 4.46 0.08
CA ALA A 126 13.49 3.89 -1.24
C ALA A 126 12.34 4.13 -2.24
N LEU A 127 11.10 4.27 -1.75
CA LEU A 127 9.94 4.57 -2.58
C LEU A 127 9.82 6.07 -2.89
N MET A 128 10.19 6.94 -1.95
CA MET A 128 10.07 8.39 -2.11
C MET A 128 11.21 8.98 -2.94
N ALA A 129 12.40 8.38 -2.90
CA ALA A 129 13.57 8.87 -3.62
C ALA A 129 13.35 9.07 -5.13
N PRO A 130 12.78 8.10 -5.89
CA PRO A 130 12.54 8.26 -7.32
C PRO A 130 11.41 9.23 -7.66
N LEU A 131 10.56 9.61 -6.70
CA LEU A 131 9.46 10.55 -6.93
C LEU A 131 9.90 12.01 -6.85
N ASP A 132 10.94 12.30 -6.07
CA ASP A 132 11.48 13.65 -5.88
C ASP A 132 10.37 14.73 -5.77
N ILE A 133 9.52 14.58 -4.74
CA ILE A 133 8.35 15.45 -4.51
C ILE A 133 8.82 16.93 -4.50
N PHE A 134 8.07 17.79 -5.15
CA PHE A 134 8.32 19.20 -5.45
C PHE A 134 9.12 19.48 -6.73
N THR A 135 9.48 18.47 -7.50
CA THR A 135 10.03 18.63 -8.85
C THR A 135 8.93 18.42 -9.91
N PRO A 136 9.14 18.86 -11.16
CA PRO A 136 8.20 18.59 -12.24
C PRO A 136 8.02 17.09 -12.49
N THR A 137 6.76 16.65 -12.64
CA THR A 137 6.43 15.23 -12.84
C THR A 137 6.53 14.77 -14.29
N ILE A 138 6.70 15.71 -15.21
CA ILE A 138 6.56 15.51 -16.65
C ILE A 138 7.46 14.39 -17.20
N ASP A 139 8.75 14.38 -16.84
CA ASP A 139 9.70 13.40 -17.36
C ASP A 139 9.39 12.00 -16.85
N PHE A 140 9.07 11.87 -15.57
CA PHE A 140 8.67 10.60 -14.97
C PHE A 140 7.40 10.05 -15.67
N VAL A 141 6.40 10.88 -15.88
CA VAL A 141 5.11 10.48 -16.49
C VAL A 141 5.28 10.10 -17.97
N TRP A 142 6.10 10.83 -18.73
CA TRP A 142 6.33 10.55 -20.14
C TRP A 142 7.19 9.32 -20.38
N CYS A 143 8.18 9.06 -19.54
CA CYS A 143 9.05 7.88 -19.61
C CYS A 143 8.43 6.63 -18.98
N ALA A 144 7.26 6.76 -18.34
CA ALA A 144 6.61 5.65 -17.64
C ALA A 144 6.25 4.49 -18.58
N THR A 145 6.66 3.28 -18.20
CA THR A 145 6.32 2.03 -18.86
C THR A 145 5.81 1.02 -17.85
N LEU A 146 4.79 0.25 -18.20
CA LEU A 146 4.26 -0.79 -17.32
C LEU A 146 4.92 -2.15 -17.57
N ARG A 147 4.97 -2.95 -16.52
CA ARG A 147 5.19 -4.39 -16.63
C ARG A 147 4.05 -5.02 -17.43
N THR A 148 4.30 -6.19 -17.97
CA THR A 148 3.29 -6.93 -18.75
C THR A 148 2.09 -7.27 -17.88
N GLY A 149 0.90 -7.36 -18.49
CA GLY A 149 -0.29 -7.80 -17.78
C GLY A 149 -0.17 -9.20 -17.16
N GLY A 150 0.72 -10.06 -17.70
CA GLY A 150 1.05 -11.35 -17.10
C GLY A 150 1.79 -11.19 -15.76
N GLU A 151 2.86 -10.36 -15.73
CA GLU A 151 3.61 -10.09 -14.50
C GLU A 151 2.69 -9.51 -13.40
N VAL A 152 1.83 -8.55 -13.76
CA VAL A 152 0.90 -7.91 -12.80
C VAL A 152 -0.12 -8.91 -12.27
N ARG A 153 -0.68 -9.79 -13.14
CA ARG A 153 -1.61 -10.85 -12.71
C ARG A 153 -0.94 -11.85 -11.78
N SER A 154 0.25 -12.34 -12.12
CA SER A 154 0.97 -13.28 -11.25
C SER A 154 1.25 -12.69 -9.86
N MET A 155 1.59 -11.40 -9.78
CA MET A 155 1.77 -10.71 -8.49
C MET A 155 0.45 -10.57 -7.73
N ARG A 156 -0.67 -10.35 -8.44
CA ARG A 156 -1.99 -10.31 -7.86
C ARG A 156 -2.39 -11.68 -7.29
N ASP A 157 -2.19 -12.75 -8.06
CA ASP A 157 -2.48 -14.11 -7.61
C ASP A 157 -1.70 -14.45 -6.32
N LEU A 158 -0.43 -14.02 -6.24
CA LEU A 158 0.36 -14.14 -5.02
C LEU A 158 -0.21 -13.32 -3.84
N ALA A 159 -0.66 -12.10 -4.09
CA ALA A 159 -1.29 -11.28 -3.05
C ALA A 159 -2.61 -11.89 -2.57
N ASP A 160 -3.40 -12.44 -3.48
CA ASP A 160 -4.66 -13.15 -3.18
C ASP A 160 -4.40 -14.41 -2.34
N LEU A 161 -3.34 -15.17 -2.61
CA LEU A 161 -2.92 -16.32 -1.80
C LEU A 161 -2.60 -15.90 -0.35
N TRP A 162 -1.82 -14.83 -0.16
CA TRP A 162 -1.51 -14.32 1.17
C TRP A 162 -2.75 -13.77 1.88
N HIS A 163 -3.60 -13.04 1.16
CA HIS A 163 -4.85 -12.53 1.72
C HIS A 163 -5.76 -13.69 2.17
N TRP A 164 -5.93 -14.70 1.33
CA TRP A 164 -6.66 -15.92 1.67
C TRP A 164 -6.08 -16.59 2.93
N ARG A 165 -4.74 -16.76 3.01
CA ARG A 165 -4.13 -17.39 4.17
C ARG A 165 -4.39 -16.59 5.46
N THR A 166 -4.38 -15.26 5.39
CA THR A 166 -4.70 -14.41 6.56
C THR A 166 -6.16 -14.51 6.97
N GLN A 167 -7.09 -14.52 6.01
CA GLN A 167 -8.53 -14.71 6.29
C GLN A 167 -8.80 -16.07 6.93
N LEU A 168 -8.15 -17.12 6.43
CA LEU A 168 -8.31 -18.45 6.97
C LEU A 168 -7.84 -18.55 8.44
N ALA A 169 -6.77 -17.84 8.80
CA ALA A 169 -6.32 -17.74 10.19
C ALA A 169 -7.38 -17.10 11.10
N GLU A 170 -8.09 -16.08 10.63
CA GLU A 170 -9.17 -15.48 11.39
C GLU A 170 -10.37 -16.44 11.55
N LEU A 171 -10.73 -17.18 10.51
CA LEU A 171 -11.79 -18.22 10.62
C LEU A 171 -11.43 -19.29 11.66
N VAL A 172 -10.17 -19.74 11.69
CA VAL A 172 -9.66 -20.68 12.69
C VAL A 172 -9.76 -20.11 14.11
N LYS A 173 -9.36 -18.84 14.30
CA LYS A 173 -9.46 -18.15 15.61
C LYS A 173 -10.93 -18.04 16.08
N MET A 174 -11.86 -17.82 15.16
CA MET A 174 -13.30 -17.78 15.45
C MET A 174 -13.91 -19.15 15.74
N GLY A 175 -13.13 -20.24 15.66
CA GLY A 175 -13.61 -21.62 15.85
C GLY A 175 -14.49 -22.13 14.70
N ILE A 176 -14.50 -21.47 13.55
CA ILE A 176 -15.23 -21.89 12.36
C ILE A 176 -14.52 -23.13 11.80
N ARG A 177 -15.30 -24.10 11.33
CA ARG A 177 -14.80 -25.32 10.69
C ARG A 177 -15.19 -25.34 9.23
N PRO A 178 -14.34 -25.92 8.35
CA PRO A 178 -14.71 -26.10 6.95
C PRO A 178 -15.91 -27.06 6.83
N GLN A 179 -16.65 -26.94 5.74
CA GLN A 179 -17.72 -27.87 5.43
C GLN A 179 -17.11 -29.20 4.94
N GLY A 180 -17.70 -30.32 5.36
CA GLY A 180 -17.23 -31.65 4.97
C GLY A 180 -16.21 -32.25 5.93
N ASN A 181 -15.45 -33.25 5.45
CA ASN A 181 -14.50 -34.03 6.26
C ASN A 181 -13.03 -33.52 6.15
N VAL A 182 -12.79 -32.41 5.46
CA VAL A 182 -11.44 -31.84 5.25
C VAL A 182 -11.16 -30.83 6.34
N SER A 183 -9.95 -30.86 6.91
CA SER A 183 -9.51 -29.88 7.92
C SER A 183 -8.88 -28.63 7.26
N PHE A 184 -8.92 -27.49 7.93
CA PHE A 184 -8.19 -26.31 7.46
C PHE A 184 -6.68 -26.57 7.32
N THR A 185 -6.11 -27.41 8.18
CA THR A 185 -4.69 -27.80 8.10
C THR A 185 -4.36 -28.53 6.80
N GLU A 186 -5.24 -29.42 6.34
CA GLU A 186 -5.07 -30.11 5.06
C GLU A 186 -5.19 -29.15 3.88
N ILE A 187 -6.21 -28.28 3.88
CA ILE A 187 -6.40 -27.26 2.84
C ILE A 187 -5.18 -26.34 2.74
N ILE A 188 -4.66 -25.86 3.90
CA ILE A 188 -3.47 -25.01 3.94
C ILE A 188 -2.26 -25.74 3.35
N ARG A 189 -2.03 -26.98 3.77
CA ARG A 189 -0.91 -27.79 3.31
C ARG A 189 -0.94 -28.00 1.80
N GLU A 190 -2.07 -28.40 1.26
CA GLU A 190 -2.24 -28.62 -0.17
C GLU A 190 -2.05 -27.33 -0.96
N THR A 191 -2.63 -26.21 -0.47
CA THR A 191 -2.47 -24.90 -1.11
C THR A 191 -1.03 -24.41 -1.06
N ALA A 192 -0.33 -24.58 0.06
CA ALA A 192 1.07 -24.17 0.21
C ALA A 192 1.99 -24.97 -0.71
N GLU A 193 1.77 -26.30 -0.82
CA GLU A 193 2.51 -27.17 -1.70
C GLU A 193 2.27 -26.82 -3.18
N GLN A 194 1.01 -26.62 -3.57
CA GLN A 194 0.68 -26.21 -4.93
C GLN A 194 1.30 -24.85 -5.28
N ALA A 195 1.21 -23.87 -4.38
CA ALA A 195 1.80 -22.54 -4.59
C ALA A 195 3.34 -22.58 -4.67
N TYR A 196 3.98 -23.54 -3.99
CA TYR A 196 5.42 -23.79 -4.14
C TYR A 196 5.74 -24.38 -5.51
N GLN A 197 4.99 -25.37 -5.96
CA GLN A 197 5.18 -25.99 -7.28
C GLN A 197 4.97 -24.98 -8.41
N ASP A 198 4.00 -24.09 -8.26
CA ASP A 198 3.71 -23.00 -9.19
C ASP A 198 4.68 -21.81 -9.07
N ARG A 199 5.66 -21.86 -8.15
CA ARG A 199 6.69 -20.84 -7.89
C ARG A 199 6.15 -19.51 -7.38
N TYR A 200 4.98 -19.50 -6.75
CA TYR A 200 4.45 -18.35 -6.04
C TYR A 200 5.08 -18.20 -4.65
N LEU A 201 5.33 -19.31 -3.97
CA LEU A 201 5.87 -19.32 -2.62
C LEU A 201 7.21 -20.07 -2.57
N PRO A 202 8.09 -19.74 -1.61
CA PRO A 202 9.20 -20.61 -1.25
C PRO A 202 8.68 -21.91 -0.62
N SER A 203 9.59 -22.89 -0.41
CA SER A 203 9.24 -24.19 0.17
C SER A 203 8.44 -24.02 1.49
N PRO A 204 7.30 -24.70 1.64
CA PRO A 204 6.49 -24.65 2.84
C PRO A 204 7.29 -25.02 4.09
N ILE A 205 6.99 -24.38 5.22
CA ILE A 205 7.52 -24.75 6.53
C ILE A 205 6.42 -25.41 7.33
N ALA A 206 6.65 -26.64 7.81
CA ALA A 206 5.65 -27.44 8.52
C ALA A 206 4.29 -27.55 7.77
N GLY A 207 4.33 -27.53 6.44
CA GLY A 207 3.13 -27.61 5.59
C GLY A 207 2.31 -26.31 5.52
N ASP A 208 2.90 -25.16 5.88
CA ASP A 208 2.23 -23.86 5.87
C ASP A 208 3.06 -22.82 5.11
N PHE A 209 2.48 -21.66 4.85
CA PHE A 209 3.12 -20.52 4.19
C PHE A 209 4.32 -20.03 5.02
N PRO A 210 5.52 -19.95 4.43
CA PRO A 210 6.73 -19.52 5.14
C PRO A 210 6.79 -18.00 5.26
N ALA A 211 6.91 -17.48 6.49
CA ALA A 211 7.11 -16.07 6.76
C ALA A 211 7.96 -15.89 8.02
N PHE A 212 8.83 -14.89 8.06
CA PHE A 212 9.75 -14.64 9.17
C PHE A 212 10.59 -15.89 9.54
N GLY A 213 10.87 -16.79 8.58
CA GLY A 213 11.60 -18.04 8.78
C GLY A 213 10.82 -19.12 9.55
N ARG A 214 9.49 -19.01 9.65
CA ARG A 214 8.58 -19.93 10.37
C ARG A 214 7.36 -20.25 9.55
N ALA A 215 6.57 -21.24 9.98
CA ALA A 215 5.23 -21.47 9.49
C ALA A 215 4.30 -20.32 9.91
N TYR A 216 3.38 -19.92 9.04
CA TYR A 216 2.42 -18.83 9.34
C TYR A 216 1.63 -19.08 10.64
N ALA A 217 1.24 -20.31 10.92
CA ALA A 217 0.52 -20.66 12.15
C ALA A 217 1.32 -20.43 13.44
N GLU A 218 2.66 -20.35 13.37
CA GLU A 218 3.57 -20.13 14.50
C GLU A 218 3.88 -18.66 14.74
N LEU A 219 3.36 -17.76 13.91
CA LEU A 219 3.62 -16.32 13.99
C LEU A 219 2.88 -15.68 15.16
N SER A 220 3.50 -14.67 15.77
CA SER A 220 2.82 -13.80 16.73
C SER A 220 1.67 -13.02 16.09
N SER A 221 0.74 -12.53 16.90
CA SER A 221 -0.39 -11.71 16.43
C SER A 221 0.09 -10.49 15.64
N ASP A 222 1.16 -9.82 16.07
CA ASP A 222 1.72 -8.64 15.40
C ASP A 222 2.31 -9.00 14.03
N GLN A 223 3.00 -10.15 13.92
CA GLN A 223 3.52 -10.64 12.65
C GLN A 223 2.38 -11.01 11.69
N GLN A 224 1.34 -11.69 12.17
CA GLN A 224 0.16 -12.01 11.38
C GLN A 224 -0.55 -10.73 10.91
N GLN A 225 -0.70 -9.73 11.79
CA GLN A 225 -1.28 -8.43 11.44
C GLN A 225 -0.45 -7.70 10.38
N THR A 226 0.88 -7.73 10.49
CA THR A 226 1.79 -7.16 9.49
C THR A 226 1.55 -7.77 8.11
N ILE A 227 1.51 -9.11 8.01
CA ILE A 227 1.23 -9.80 6.74
C ILE A 227 -0.16 -9.44 6.21
N THR A 228 -1.16 -9.40 7.09
CA THR A 228 -2.53 -9.03 6.72
C THR A 228 -2.59 -7.65 6.09
N ARG A 229 -1.95 -6.65 6.71
CA ARG A 229 -1.88 -5.28 6.19
C ARG A 229 -1.14 -5.21 4.85
N ILE A 230 0.00 -5.88 4.74
CA ILE A 230 0.77 -5.95 3.48
C ILE A 230 -0.08 -6.58 2.37
N ALA A 231 -0.72 -7.72 2.62
CA ALA A 231 -1.54 -8.42 1.63
C ALA A 231 -2.73 -7.56 1.16
N GLN A 232 -3.43 -6.91 2.09
CA GLN A 232 -4.54 -6.01 1.79
C GLN A 232 -4.12 -4.81 0.93
N GLU A 233 -3.04 -4.12 1.31
CA GLU A 233 -2.61 -2.92 0.62
C GLU A 233 -2.01 -3.23 -0.76
N ARG A 234 -1.21 -4.29 -0.87
CA ARG A 234 -0.66 -4.75 -2.16
C ARG A 234 -1.77 -5.26 -3.07
N GLY A 235 -2.68 -6.09 -2.54
CA GLY A 235 -3.84 -6.59 -3.27
C GLY A 235 -4.70 -5.46 -3.83
N ALA A 236 -5.00 -4.45 -3.03
CA ALA A 236 -5.77 -3.29 -3.46
C ALA A 236 -5.12 -2.50 -4.62
N ALA A 237 -3.79 -2.37 -4.63
CA ALA A 237 -3.06 -1.73 -5.73
C ALA A 237 -3.08 -2.59 -7.00
N LEU A 238 -2.92 -3.91 -6.84
CA LEU A 238 -2.93 -4.88 -7.95
C LEU A 238 -4.32 -5.02 -8.56
N ASP A 239 -5.37 -5.03 -7.73
CA ASP A 239 -6.75 -4.98 -8.21
C ASP A 239 -7.03 -3.73 -9.03
N TRP A 240 -6.54 -2.57 -8.57
CA TRP A 240 -6.67 -1.33 -9.32
C TRP A 240 -5.94 -1.41 -10.67
N LEU A 241 -4.73 -1.97 -10.72
CA LEU A 241 -3.95 -2.18 -11.95
C LEU A 241 -4.64 -3.18 -12.90
N CYS A 242 -5.30 -4.20 -12.37
CA CYS A 242 -5.99 -5.23 -13.13
C CYS A 242 -7.42 -4.84 -13.53
N ALA A 243 -8.05 -3.87 -12.89
CA ALA A 243 -9.44 -3.45 -13.13
C ALA A 243 -9.74 -3.02 -14.59
N GLY A 244 -8.70 -2.82 -15.38
CA GLY A 244 -8.80 -2.58 -16.81
C GLY A 244 -8.75 -3.83 -17.68
N VAL A 245 -8.57 -5.03 -17.13
CA VAL A 245 -8.36 -6.26 -17.89
C VAL A 245 -9.55 -7.21 -17.79
N GLY A 246 -10.57 -6.88 -17.00
CA GLY A 246 -11.79 -7.69 -16.86
C GLY A 246 -12.60 -7.22 -15.65
N GLU A 247 -13.90 -7.34 -15.75
CA GLU A 247 -14.94 -6.97 -14.81
C GLU A 247 -14.57 -6.99 -13.32
N GLY A 248 -13.87 -5.95 -12.84
CA GLY A 248 -13.59 -5.73 -11.44
C GLY A 248 -14.32 -4.47 -10.95
N ARG A 249 -15.16 -4.58 -9.94
CA ARG A 249 -15.79 -3.44 -9.27
C ARG A 249 -14.71 -2.44 -8.86
N PRO A 250 -14.92 -1.12 -9.06
CA PRO A 250 -14.03 -0.11 -8.51
C PRO A 250 -14.04 -0.27 -6.99
N VAL A 251 -12.88 -0.60 -6.43
CA VAL A 251 -12.72 -0.61 -4.98
C VAL A 251 -12.82 0.83 -4.50
N ASP A 252 -13.91 1.15 -3.85
CA ASP A 252 -14.07 2.40 -3.11
C ASP A 252 -13.21 2.27 -1.85
N TYR A 253 -12.08 2.98 -1.82
CA TYR A 253 -11.12 2.97 -0.72
C TYR A 253 -11.58 3.77 0.50
N SER A 254 -12.88 4.04 0.64
CA SER A 254 -13.47 4.81 1.76
C SER A 254 -13.92 3.94 2.96
N ARG A 255 -13.48 2.67 3.04
CA ARG A 255 -13.70 1.82 4.23
C ARG A 255 -12.41 1.47 4.91
#